data_37c549d8502f6badf27b7e9f308eb14f
#
_entry.id   37c549d8502f6badf27b7e9f308eb14f
#
_cell.length_a   1.000
_cell.length_b   1.000
_cell.length_c   1.000
_cell.angle_alpha   90.00
_cell.angle_beta   90.00
_cell.angle_gamma   90.00
#
_symmetry.space_group_name_H-M   'P 1'
#
loop_
_entity.id
_entity.type
_entity.pdbx_description
1 polymer ?
#
loop_
_entity_poly.entity_id
_entity_poly.type
_entity_poly.pdbx_seq_one_letter_code
_entity_poly.pdbx_strand_id
1 'polypeptide(L)'
;MARYTGPKSKIARKFREPIFGPDKVLDRKNYPPGQHGASKRRGKQSEYAVQLMEKQKVKYTYGVLERQFRNLFTKASSREGITGDNLLQLLEARLDNTVYRLGIATTRSAARQLVSHKHVTVNGEVVNIPSYQLKAGDVIAVREKSKTLEAITNSVAGRVINKFNWLDWNAGELTGKFLTYPNRDEIPENIKENLIVELYSK
;
A
#
# COMPACT_ATOMS: atom_id res chain seq x y z
N MET A 1 -2.51 -12.83 10.98
CA MET A 1 -3.43 -11.85 10.37
C MET A 1 -3.71 -12.27 8.93
N ALA A 2 -4.98 -12.33 8.51
CA ALA A 2 -5.38 -12.75 7.16
C ALA A 2 -4.85 -11.79 6.08
N ARG A 3 -4.34 -12.33 4.97
CA ARG A 3 -3.77 -11.61 3.83
C ARG A 3 -3.94 -12.43 2.55
N TYR A 4 -3.74 -11.78 1.40
CA TYR A 4 -3.64 -12.51 0.15
C TYR A 4 -2.28 -13.23 0.08
N THR A 5 -2.30 -14.55 -0.06
CA THR A 5 -1.11 -15.42 -0.15
C THR A 5 -0.95 -16.09 -1.51
N GLY A 6 -1.88 -15.84 -2.44
CA GLY A 6 -1.84 -16.39 -3.77
C GLY A 6 -0.78 -15.75 -4.70
N PRO A 7 -0.67 -16.23 -5.95
CA PRO A 7 0.32 -15.75 -6.91
C PRO A 7 0.14 -14.28 -7.26
N LYS A 8 1.16 -13.46 -7.00
CA LYS A 8 1.15 -12.01 -7.27
C LYS A 8 1.04 -11.69 -8.75
N SER A 9 1.78 -12.40 -9.59
CA SER A 9 1.75 -12.21 -11.06
C SER A 9 0.37 -12.50 -11.67
N LYS A 10 -0.42 -13.40 -11.07
CA LYS A 10 -1.81 -13.61 -11.52
C LYS A 10 -2.67 -12.36 -11.32
N ILE A 11 -2.46 -11.64 -10.23
CA ILE A 11 -3.16 -10.40 -9.93
C ILE A 11 -2.63 -9.26 -10.80
N ALA A 12 -1.31 -9.08 -10.91
CA ALA A 12 -0.70 -8.08 -11.78
C ALA A 12 -1.19 -8.23 -13.25
N ARG A 13 -1.22 -9.45 -13.78
CA ARG A 13 -1.76 -9.75 -15.12
C ARG A 13 -3.25 -9.43 -15.26
N LYS A 14 -4.05 -9.59 -14.19
CA LYS A 14 -5.48 -9.23 -14.21
C LYS A 14 -5.67 -7.73 -14.44
N PHE A 15 -4.85 -6.90 -13.81
CA PHE A 15 -4.89 -5.44 -13.93
C PHE A 15 -4.01 -4.91 -15.07
N ARG A 16 -3.10 -5.73 -15.60
CA ARG A 16 -2.07 -5.36 -16.59
C ARG A 16 -1.15 -4.24 -16.10
N GLU A 17 -0.95 -4.18 -14.79
CA GLU A 17 -0.11 -3.21 -14.12
C GLU A 17 0.76 -3.92 -13.07
N PRO A 18 2.03 -3.50 -12.89
CA PRO A 18 2.95 -4.09 -11.91
C PRO A 18 2.67 -3.57 -10.48
N ILE A 19 1.45 -3.79 -9.98
CA ILE A 19 0.98 -3.25 -8.68
C ILE A 19 1.78 -3.74 -7.46
N PHE A 20 2.55 -4.81 -7.60
CA PHE A 20 3.41 -5.34 -6.53
C PHE A 20 4.90 -5.04 -6.74
N GLY A 21 5.25 -4.21 -7.74
CA GLY A 21 6.60 -3.95 -8.20
C GLY A 21 6.92 -4.70 -9.51
N PRO A 22 8.16 -4.60 -10.03
CA PRO A 22 8.57 -5.22 -11.28
C PRO A 22 8.21 -6.70 -11.35
N ASP A 23 7.61 -7.14 -12.44
CA ASP A 23 7.14 -8.53 -12.63
C ASP A 23 7.49 -9.05 -14.04
N LYS A 24 8.53 -9.87 -14.12
CA LYS A 24 9.00 -10.51 -15.37
C LYS A 24 7.94 -11.37 -16.06
N VAL A 25 6.96 -11.89 -15.31
CA VAL A 25 5.86 -12.68 -15.88
C VAL A 25 4.84 -11.79 -16.55
N LEU A 26 4.56 -10.60 -15.98
CA LEU A 26 3.71 -9.60 -16.60
C LEU A 26 4.31 -9.10 -17.92
N ASP A 27 5.62 -8.83 -17.95
CA ASP A 27 6.33 -8.34 -19.14
C ASP A 27 6.23 -9.36 -20.29
N ARG A 28 6.38 -10.66 -19.99
CA ARG A 28 6.27 -11.73 -21.01
C ARG A 28 4.84 -12.03 -21.41
N LYS A 29 3.86 -11.94 -20.49
CA LYS A 29 2.47 -12.38 -20.66
C LYS A 29 1.49 -11.27 -20.28
N ASN A 30 1.48 -10.20 -21.05
CA ASN A 30 0.59 -9.04 -20.83
C ASN A 30 -0.86 -9.30 -21.25
N TYR A 31 -1.40 -10.43 -20.85
CA TYR A 31 -2.81 -10.80 -21.05
C TYR A 31 -3.40 -11.40 -19.76
N PRO A 32 -4.74 -11.37 -19.59
CA PRO A 32 -5.37 -11.89 -18.39
C PRO A 32 -4.97 -13.33 -18.06
N PRO A 33 -4.94 -13.71 -16.79
CA PRO A 33 -4.63 -15.09 -16.40
C PRO A 33 -5.76 -16.04 -16.76
N GLY A 34 -5.46 -17.32 -16.88
CA GLY A 34 -6.40 -18.41 -17.14
C GLY A 34 -6.25 -19.01 -18.53
N GLN A 35 -6.93 -20.14 -18.74
CA GLN A 35 -6.86 -20.94 -19.97
C GLN A 35 -7.22 -20.12 -21.21
N HIS A 36 -8.23 -19.26 -21.13
CA HIS A 36 -8.70 -18.43 -22.23
C HIS A 36 -8.13 -17.00 -22.21
N GLY A 37 -7.15 -16.71 -21.38
CA GLY A 37 -6.61 -15.36 -21.21
C GLY A 37 -6.04 -14.75 -22.49
N ALA A 38 -5.32 -15.55 -23.28
CA ALA A 38 -4.71 -15.12 -24.53
C ALA A 38 -5.73 -14.93 -25.68
N SER A 39 -6.76 -15.77 -25.73
CA SER A 39 -7.78 -15.78 -26.78
C SER A 39 -8.98 -14.86 -26.49
N LYS A 40 -9.08 -14.33 -25.26
CA LYS A 40 -10.22 -13.51 -24.84
C LYS A 40 -10.24 -12.18 -25.60
N ARG A 41 -11.20 -12.00 -26.51
CA ARG A 41 -11.47 -10.72 -27.15
C ARG A 41 -11.87 -9.68 -26.10
N ARG A 42 -11.46 -8.43 -26.28
CA ARG A 42 -11.88 -7.31 -25.41
C ARG A 42 -13.35 -7.00 -25.68
N GLY A 43 -14.25 -7.57 -24.89
CA GLY A 43 -15.65 -7.13 -24.86
C GLY A 43 -15.77 -5.78 -24.14
N LYS A 44 -16.84 -5.04 -24.44
CA LYS A 44 -17.21 -3.82 -23.71
C LYS A 44 -17.41 -4.18 -22.22
N GLN A 45 -16.68 -3.53 -21.34
CA GLN A 45 -16.87 -3.72 -19.90
C GLN A 45 -18.06 -2.89 -19.42
N SER A 46 -18.88 -3.45 -18.53
CA SER A 46 -19.91 -2.68 -17.86
C SER A 46 -19.26 -1.67 -16.92
N GLU A 47 -19.95 -0.59 -16.65
CA GLU A 47 -19.52 0.44 -15.69
C GLU A 47 -19.20 -0.15 -14.31
N TYR A 48 -20.09 -1.00 -13.81
CA TYR A 48 -19.85 -1.76 -12.58
C TYR A 48 -18.54 -2.56 -12.60
N ALA A 49 -18.23 -3.23 -13.70
CA ALA A 49 -16.98 -4.01 -13.82
C ALA A 49 -15.75 -3.10 -13.75
N VAL A 50 -15.79 -1.90 -14.34
CA VAL A 50 -14.70 -0.92 -14.30
C VAL A 50 -14.50 -0.41 -12.86
N GLN A 51 -15.57 0.00 -12.18
CA GLN A 51 -15.56 0.46 -10.80
C GLN A 51 -15.04 -0.64 -9.85
N LEU A 52 -15.51 -1.87 -10.02
CA LEU A 52 -15.06 -3.01 -9.23
C LEU A 52 -13.58 -3.32 -9.46
N MET A 53 -13.11 -3.25 -10.70
CA MET A 53 -11.70 -3.45 -11.04
C MET A 53 -10.80 -2.45 -10.33
N GLU A 54 -11.17 -1.17 -10.35
CA GLU A 54 -10.39 -0.12 -9.70
C GLU A 54 -10.33 -0.30 -8.17
N LYS A 55 -11.47 -0.59 -7.53
CA LYS A 55 -11.49 -0.95 -6.12
C LYS A 55 -10.58 -2.13 -5.80
N GLN A 56 -10.66 -3.21 -6.57
CA GLN A 56 -9.83 -4.39 -6.36
C GLN A 56 -8.34 -4.09 -6.57
N LYS A 57 -7.99 -3.26 -7.54
CA LYS A 57 -6.63 -2.81 -7.78
C LYS A 57 -6.05 -2.16 -6.52
N VAL A 58 -6.72 -1.15 -5.97
CA VAL A 58 -6.30 -0.45 -4.75
C VAL A 58 -6.18 -1.42 -3.57
N LYS A 59 -7.18 -2.26 -3.37
CA LYS A 59 -7.18 -3.27 -2.30
C LYS A 59 -5.94 -4.18 -2.36
N TYR A 60 -5.56 -4.66 -3.55
CA TYR A 60 -4.38 -5.50 -3.70
C TYR A 60 -3.07 -4.71 -3.58
N THR A 61 -3.01 -3.50 -4.09
CA THR A 61 -1.83 -2.62 -3.98
C THR A 61 -1.44 -2.40 -2.52
N TYR A 62 -2.41 -2.06 -1.66
CA TYR A 62 -2.18 -1.84 -0.23
C TYR A 62 -2.25 -3.13 0.62
N GLY A 63 -2.59 -4.27 0.03
CA GLY A 63 -2.69 -5.55 0.75
C GLY A 63 -3.79 -5.59 1.81
N VAL A 64 -4.87 -4.83 1.63
CA VAL A 64 -6.01 -4.73 2.55
C VAL A 64 -7.10 -5.74 2.15
N LEU A 65 -7.77 -6.34 3.13
CA LEU A 65 -8.92 -7.21 2.89
C LEU A 65 -10.21 -6.40 2.74
N GLU A 66 -11.23 -6.98 2.10
CA GLU A 66 -12.48 -6.30 1.73
C GLU A 66 -13.18 -5.64 2.94
N ARG A 67 -13.32 -6.37 4.05
CA ARG A 67 -13.95 -5.83 5.27
C ARG A 67 -13.17 -4.61 5.82
N GLN A 68 -11.85 -4.69 5.84
CA GLN A 68 -11.01 -3.57 6.30
C GLN A 68 -11.09 -2.38 5.34
N PHE A 69 -11.11 -2.65 4.04
CA PHE A 69 -11.24 -1.61 3.03
C PHE A 69 -12.58 -0.87 3.14
N ARG A 70 -13.68 -1.62 3.30
CA ARG A 70 -15.02 -1.04 3.53
C ARG A 70 -15.04 -0.18 4.80
N ASN A 71 -14.44 -0.64 5.90
CA ASN A 71 -14.36 0.13 7.14
C ASN A 71 -13.54 1.43 6.96
N LEU A 72 -12.46 1.40 6.17
CA LEU A 72 -11.68 2.59 5.83
C LEU A 72 -12.51 3.56 4.97
N PHE A 73 -13.27 3.04 4.02
CA PHE A 73 -14.17 3.85 3.19
C PHE A 73 -15.25 4.54 4.04
N THR A 74 -15.91 3.82 4.96
CA THR A 74 -16.88 4.42 5.89
C THR A 74 -16.25 5.53 6.75
N LYS A 75 -15.01 5.33 7.23
CA LYS A 75 -14.27 6.37 7.95
C LYS A 75 -13.89 7.56 7.06
N ALA A 76 -13.58 7.32 5.80
CA ALA A 76 -13.25 8.36 4.84
C ALA A 76 -14.48 9.23 4.50
N SER A 77 -15.65 8.59 4.32
CA SER A 77 -16.89 9.29 4.01
C SER A 77 -17.44 10.11 5.17
N SER A 78 -17.06 9.80 6.42
CA SER A 78 -17.44 10.59 7.61
C SER A 78 -16.52 11.79 7.88
N ARG A 79 -15.42 11.94 7.12
CA ARG A 79 -14.50 13.08 7.23
C ARG A 79 -14.91 14.20 6.30
N GLU A 80 -14.63 15.42 6.69
CA GLU A 80 -14.78 16.59 5.81
C GLU A 80 -13.84 16.49 4.60
N GLY A 81 -14.28 17.00 3.44
CA GLY A 81 -13.51 17.02 2.21
C GLY A 81 -13.89 15.91 1.23
N ILE A 82 -13.02 15.66 0.24
CA ILE A 82 -13.26 14.70 -0.84
C ILE A 82 -13.04 13.28 -0.31
N THR A 83 -14.08 12.45 -0.34
CA THR A 83 -14.05 11.07 0.19
C THR A 83 -12.95 10.22 -0.42
N GLY A 84 -12.68 10.38 -1.72
CA GLY A 84 -11.61 9.66 -2.42
C GLY A 84 -10.23 9.97 -1.86
N ASP A 85 -9.93 11.24 -1.66
CA ASP A 85 -8.67 11.72 -1.11
C ASP A 85 -8.50 11.25 0.34
N ASN A 86 -9.56 11.41 1.15
CA ASN A 86 -9.59 10.92 2.53
C ASN A 86 -9.30 9.42 2.62
N LEU A 87 -9.85 8.62 1.69
CA LEU A 87 -9.60 7.18 1.62
C LEU A 87 -8.12 6.88 1.35
N LEU A 88 -7.52 7.57 0.37
CA LEU A 88 -6.11 7.39 0.03
C LEU A 88 -5.20 7.83 1.17
N GLN A 89 -5.51 8.95 1.83
CA GLN A 89 -4.79 9.42 3.02
C GLN A 89 -4.82 8.37 4.15
N LEU A 90 -5.99 7.78 4.41
CA LEU A 90 -6.11 6.72 5.41
C LEU A 90 -5.33 5.45 5.02
N LEU A 91 -5.23 5.12 3.74
CA LEU A 91 -4.43 4.00 3.26
C LEU A 91 -2.93 4.29 3.38
N GLU A 92 -2.50 5.51 3.08
CA GLU A 92 -1.09 5.93 3.21
C GLU A 92 -0.65 6.04 4.67
N ALA A 93 -1.51 6.51 5.58
CA ALA A 93 -1.23 6.63 7.01
C ALA A 93 -1.19 5.30 7.77
N ARG A 94 -1.34 4.16 7.12
CA ARG A 94 -1.19 2.85 7.76
C ARG A 94 0.29 2.56 8.05
N LEU A 95 0.58 2.05 9.23
CA LEU A 95 1.94 1.75 9.67
C LEU A 95 2.69 0.81 8.70
N ASP A 96 2.02 -0.26 8.21
CA ASP A 96 2.62 -1.18 7.24
C ASP A 96 3.00 -0.48 5.92
N ASN A 97 2.19 0.45 5.45
CA ASN A 97 2.47 1.20 4.24
C ASN A 97 3.54 2.28 4.48
N THR A 98 3.51 3.00 5.61
CA THR A 98 4.52 4.01 5.93
C THR A 98 5.91 3.40 6.09
N VAL A 99 6.03 2.23 6.74
CA VAL A 99 7.29 1.46 6.83
C VAL A 99 7.83 1.10 5.44
N TYR A 100 6.94 0.75 4.50
CA TYR A 100 7.31 0.53 3.11
C TYR A 100 7.75 1.84 2.42
N ARG A 101 7.04 2.95 2.61
CA ARG A 101 7.38 4.27 2.04
C ARG A 101 8.71 4.81 2.56
N LEU A 102 8.99 4.65 3.86
CA LEU A 102 10.27 5.00 4.48
C LEU A 102 11.45 4.16 3.98
N GLY A 103 11.20 3.04 3.31
CA GLY A 103 12.25 2.20 2.76
C GLY A 103 12.82 1.16 3.70
N ILE A 104 12.29 1.02 4.88
CA ILE A 104 12.67 -0.02 5.84
C ILE A 104 12.43 -1.42 5.28
N ALA A 105 11.49 -1.55 4.34
CA ALA A 105 11.20 -2.81 3.65
C ALA A 105 11.06 -2.61 2.14
N THR A 106 11.50 -3.60 1.35
CA THR A 106 11.44 -3.57 -0.12
C THR A 106 10.03 -3.72 -0.69
N THR A 107 9.10 -4.31 0.07
CA THR A 107 7.70 -4.52 -0.35
C THR A 107 6.73 -4.27 0.81
N ARG A 108 5.48 -3.91 0.50
CA ARG A 108 4.42 -3.76 1.51
C ARG A 108 4.18 -5.05 2.31
N SER A 109 4.39 -6.21 1.69
CA SER A 109 4.28 -7.50 2.39
C SER A 109 5.40 -7.71 3.41
N ALA A 110 6.64 -7.33 3.07
CA ALA A 110 7.77 -7.38 3.98
C ALA A 110 7.61 -6.35 5.12
N ALA A 111 7.17 -5.12 4.81
CA ALA A 111 6.85 -4.11 5.80
C ALA A 111 5.82 -4.60 6.81
N ARG A 112 4.74 -5.21 6.33
CA ARG A 112 3.72 -5.81 7.18
C ARG A 112 4.27 -6.92 8.07
N GLN A 113 5.19 -7.73 7.58
CA GLN A 113 5.86 -8.76 8.36
C GLN A 113 6.73 -8.16 9.46
N LEU A 114 7.54 -7.13 9.14
CA LEU A 114 8.38 -6.44 10.11
C LEU A 114 7.54 -5.85 11.25
N VAL A 115 6.44 -5.18 10.94
CA VAL A 115 5.52 -4.65 11.95
C VAL A 115 4.93 -5.78 12.82
N SER A 116 4.39 -6.84 12.18
CA SER A 116 3.77 -7.96 12.92
C SER A 116 4.76 -8.69 13.82
N HIS A 117 6.04 -8.73 13.45
CA HIS A 117 7.12 -9.36 14.21
C HIS A 117 7.76 -8.41 15.24
N LYS A 118 7.15 -7.24 15.49
CA LYS A 118 7.59 -6.28 16.53
C LYS A 118 8.98 -5.68 16.28
N HIS A 119 9.36 -5.46 15.03
CA HIS A 119 10.63 -4.81 14.67
C HIS A 119 10.53 -3.29 14.59
N VAL A 120 9.33 -2.73 14.70
CA VAL A 120 9.04 -1.30 14.54
C VAL A 120 8.45 -0.73 15.81
N THR A 121 8.85 0.49 16.15
CA THR A 121 8.28 1.30 17.23
C THR A 121 7.59 2.53 16.68
N VAL A 122 6.60 3.04 17.38
CA VAL A 122 5.95 4.33 17.13
C VAL A 122 6.01 5.13 18.42
N ASN A 123 6.59 6.32 18.37
CA ASN A 123 6.80 7.19 19.56
C ASN A 123 7.51 6.47 20.72
N GLY A 124 8.46 5.58 20.38
CA GLY A 124 9.22 4.79 21.37
C GLY A 124 8.55 3.47 21.79
N GLU A 125 7.25 3.28 21.53
CA GLU A 125 6.52 2.07 21.90
C GLU A 125 6.49 1.04 20.78
N VAL A 126 6.62 -0.26 21.12
CA VAL A 126 6.58 -1.36 20.15
C VAL A 126 5.15 -1.58 19.66
N VAL A 127 4.91 -1.35 18.37
CA VAL A 127 3.61 -1.57 17.74
C VAL A 127 3.67 -2.77 16.82
N ASN A 128 2.78 -3.76 17.04
CA ASN A 128 2.68 -4.98 16.22
C ASN A 128 1.41 -5.05 15.36
N ILE A 129 0.73 -3.92 15.20
CA ILE A 129 -0.54 -3.80 14.46
C ILE A 129 -0.26 -3.10 13.12
N PRO A 130 -0.19 -3.83 11.98
CA PRO A 130 0.08 -3.22 10.67
C PRO A 130 -0.96 -2.19 10.21
N SER A 131 -2.19 -2.31 10.71
CA SER A 131 -3.28 -1.37 10.41
C SER A 131 -3.33 -0.16 11.34
N TYR A 132 -2.33 0.01 12.20
CA TYR A 132 -2.22 1.19 13.06
C TYR A 132 -2.22 2.46 12.20
N GLN A 133 -3.04 3.43 12.57
CA GLN A 133 -3.18 4.69 11.84
C GLN A 133 -2.25 5.73 12.47
N LEU A 134 -1.29 6.17 11.70
CA LEU A 134 -0.36 7.22 12.10
C LEU A 134 -1.04 8.58 12.04
N LYS A 135 -0.61 9.45 12.93
CA LYS A 135 -1.01 10.86 12.99
C LYS A 135 0.17 11.74 12.60
N ALA A 136 -0.13 12.95 12.15
CA ALA A 136 0.92 13.95 11.90
C ALA A 136 1.77 14.18 13.16
N GLY A 137 3.07 14.11 13.02
CA GLY A 137 4.03 14.22 14.12
C GLY A 137 4.53 12.89 14.69
N ASP A 138 3.89 11.73 14.37
CA ASP A 138 4.35 10.44 14.87
C ASP A 138 5.74 10.09 14.35
N VAL A 139 6.58 9.57 15.25
CA VAL A 139 7.94 9.11 14.96
C VAL A 139 7.96 7.59 14.88
N ILE A 140 8.38 7.08 13.74
CA ILE A 140 8.51 5.66 13.45
C ILE A 140 9.99 5.29 13.49
N ALA A 141 10.36 4.29 14.28
CA ALA A 141 11.75 3.85 14.38
C ALA A 141 11.88 2.33 14.26
N VAL A 142 13.05 1.89 13.82
CA VAL A 142 13.42 0.48 13.90
C VAL A 142 13.88 0.19 15.33
N ARG A 143 13.33 -0.86 15.93
CA ARG A 143 13.69 -1.30 17.28
C ARG A 143 15.20 -1.60 17.37
N GLU A 144 15.87 -1.19 18.44
CA GLU A 144 17.33 -1.35 18.61
C GLU A 144 17.84 -2.77 18.30
N LYS A 145 17.19 -3.79 18.86
CA LYS A 145 17.53 -5.21 18.64
C LYS A 145 17.36 -5.67 17.17
N SER A 146 16.74 -4.85 16.32
CA SER A 146 16.42 -5.18 14.94
C SER A 146 17.20 -4.36 13.91
N LYS A 147 18.00 -3.39 14.36
CA LYS A 147 18.79 -2.52 13.47
C LYS A 147 19.84 -3.29 12.65
N THR A 148 20.36 -4.38 13.21
CA THR A 148 21.37 -5.26 12.57
C THR A 148 20.76 -6.30 11.62
N LEU A 149 19.43 -6.30 11.44
CA LEU A 149 18.73 -7.29 10.63
C LEU A 149 19.04 -7.06 9.15
N GLU A 150 19.68 -8.04 8.50
CA GLU A 150 20.12 -7.97 7.11
C GLU A 150 19.02 -7.52 6.13
N ALA A 151 17.78 -7.96 6.35
CA ALA A 151 16.65 -7.56 5.53
C ALA A 151 16.35 -6.04 5.60
N ILE A 152 16.64 -5.39 6.74
CA ILE A 152 16.45 -3.96 6.93
C ILE A 152 17.66 -3.19 6.36
N THR A 153 18.88 -3.60 6.70
CA THR A 153 20.11 -2.94 6.25
C THR A 153 20.20 -2.94 4.72
N ASN A 154 19.94 -4.08 4.08
CA ASN A 154 19.92 -4.19 2.60
C ASN A 154 18.80 -3.36 1.96
N SER A 155 17.63 -3.25 2.62
CA SER A 155 16.54 -2.43 2.10
C SER A 155 16.87 -0.94 2.13
N VAL A 156 17.46 -0.46 3.23
CA VAL A 156 17.82 0.95 3.42
C VAL A 156 18.98 1.36 2.51
N ALA A 157 20.01 0.51 2.38
CA ALA A 157 21.18 0.78 1.53
C ALA A 157 20.84 0.96 0.04
N GLY A 158 19.78 0.34 -0.44
CA GLY A 158 19.36 0.38 -1.86
C GLY A 158 18.36 1.48 -2.23
N ARG A 159 18.07 2.43 -1.32
CA ARG A 159 16.98 3.41 -1.56
C ARG A 159 17.43 4.86 -1.62
N VAL A 160 16.65 5.63 -2.41
CA VAL A 160 16.71 7.09 -2.44
C VAL A 160 16.08 7.65 -1.16
N ILE A 161 16.84 8.43 -0.42
CA ILE A 161 16.42 9.08 0.83
C ILE A 161 15.42 10.21 0.50
N ASN A 162 14.41 10.39 1.37
CA ASN A 162 13.44 11.49 1.29
C ASN A 162 12.68 11.59 -0.04
N LYS A 163 12.21 10.46 -0.55
CA LYS A 163 11.43 10.39 -1.77
C LYS A 163 10.04 11.03 -1.67
N PHE A 164 9.50 11.18 -0.46
CA PHE A 164 8.13 11.62 -0.21
C PHE A 164 8.11 12.82 0.74
N ASN A 165 7.49 13.92 0.33
CA ASN A 165 7.45 15.17 1.07
C ASN A 165 6.73 15.09 2.43
N TRP A 166 5.80 14.15 2.59
CA TRP A 166 5.06 13.94 3.84
C TRP A 166 5.76 13.03 4.85
N LEU A 167 6.95 12.52 4.48
CA LEU A 167 7.76 11.67 5.34
C LEU A 167 9.17 12.25 5.43
N ASP A 168 9.68 12.33 6.64
CA ASP A 168 11.09 12.61 6.90
C ASP A 168 11.80 11.33 7.32
N TRP A 169 13.04 11.13 6.87
CA TRP A 169 13.80 9.91 7.14
C TRP A 169 15.24 10.21 7.53
N ASN A 170 15.63 9.76 8.73
CA ASN A 170 17.02 9.77 9.20
C ASN A 170 17.62 8.36 9.08
N ALA A 171 18.48 8.17 8.08
CA ALA A 171 19.11 6.88 7.82
C ALA A 171 20.11 6.47 8.91
N GLY A 172 20.78 7.42 9.58
CA GLY A 172 21.76 7.15 10.62
C GLY A 172 21.14 6.52 11.86
N GLU A 173 19.96 6.97 12.23
CA GLU A 173 19.23 6.46 13.40
C GLU A 173 18.20 5.39 13.05
N LEU A 174 17.91 5.17 11.76
CA LEU A 174 16.80 4.36 11.27
C LEU A 174 15.45 4.81 11.84
N THR A 175 15.25 6.13 11.86
CA THR A 175 14.03 6.79 12.33
C THR A 175 13.37 7.56 11.20
N GLY A 176 12.04 7.58 11.18
CA GLY A 176 11.26 8.37 10.25
C GLY A 176 10.15 9.11 10.97
N LYS A 177 9.76 10.27 10.46
CA LYS A 177 8.64 11.05 10.98
C LYS A 177 7.54 11.18 9.95
N PHE A 178 6.30 10.95 10.36
CA PHE A 178 5.11 11.23 9.56
C PHE A 178 4.74 12.71 9.74
N LEU A 179 5.07 13.55 8.76
CA LEU A 179 4.92 15.01 8.88
C LEU A 179 3.46 15.43 8.75
N THR A 180 2.84 15.07 7.63
CA THR A 180 1.48 15.46 7.26
C THR A 180 0.79 14.34 6.49
N TYR A 181 -0.52 14.43 6.31
CA TYR A 181 -1.20 13.55 5.36
C TYR A 181 -0.86 13.97 3.93
N PRO A 182 -0.57 13.03 3.02
CA PRO A 182 -0.23 13.33 1.63
C PRO A 182 -1.42 13.94 0.88
N ASN A 183 -1.13 14.87 -0.03
CA ASN A 183 -2.07 15.30 -1.04
C ASN A 183 -2.22 14.24 -2.13
N ARG A 184 -3.31 14.30 -2.90
CA ARG A 184 -3.55 13.31 -3.97
C ARG A 184 -2.41 13.23 -4.97
N ASP A 185 -1.85 14.38 -5.37
CA ASP A 185 -0.80 14.50 -6.39
C ASP A 185 0.55 13.91 -5.92
N GLU A 186 0.77 13.84 -4.61
CA GLU A 186 1.98 13.28 -4.04
C GLU A 186 1.98 11.74 -4.02
N ILE A 187 0.79 11.11 -4.10
CA ILE A 187 0.64 9.66 -4.07
C ILE A 187 0.94 9.09 -5.46
N PRO A 188 2.00 8.28 -5.62
CA PRO A 188 2.49 7.85 -6.93
C PRO A 188 1.62 6.77 -7.60
N GLU A 189 0.69 6.17 -6.89
CA GLU A 189 -0.19 5.14 -7.44
C GLU A 189 -1.22 5.75 -8.40
N ASN A 190 -1.28 5.19 -9.62
CA ASN A 190 -2.31 5.56 -10.60
C ASN A 190 -3.65 4.93 -10.22
N ILE A 191 -4.43 5.65 -9.43
CA ILE A 191 -5.74 5.23 -8.89
C ILE A 191 -6.80 6.24 -9.32
N LYS A 192 -7.96 5.73 -9.74
CA LYS A 192 -9.15 6.53 -10.03
C LYS A 192 -10.12 6.41 -8.85
N GLU A 193 -9.91 7.22 -7.83
CA GLU A 193 -10.67 7.20 -6.57
C GLU A 193 -12.16 7.44 -6.77
N ASN A 194 -12.55 8.28 -7.74
CA ASN A 194 -13.95 8.57 -8.08
C ASN A 194 -14.75 7.30 -8.40
N LEU A 195 -14.15 6.36 -9.16
CA LEU A 195 -14.79 5.08 -9.48
C LEU A 195 -15.05 4.21 -8.25
N ILE A 196 -14.20 4.34 -7.22
CA ILE A 196 -14.38 3.62 -5.96
C ILE A 196 -15.51 4.24 -5.14
N VAL A 197 -15.57 5.57 -5.11
CA VAL A 197 -16.65 6.30 -4.42
C VAL A 197 -17.99 5.97 -5.07
N GLU A 198 -18.10 6.03 -6.40
CA GLU A 198 -19.31 5.67 -7.14
C GLU A 198 -19.76 4.22 -6.87
N LEU A 199 -18.80 3.28 -6.78
CA LEU A 199 -19.13 1.87 -6.49
C LEU A 199 -19.78 1.68 -5.12
N TYR A 200 -19.33 2.43 -4.10
CA TYR A 200 -19.85 2.32 -2.74
C TYR A 200 -21.07 3.21 -2.46
N SER A 201 -21.36 4.14 -3.36
CA SER A 201 -22.54 5.03 -3.26
C SER A 201 -23.81 4.44 -3.88
N LYS A 202 -23.70 3.26 -4.51
CA LYS A 202 -24.82 2.50 -5.11
C LYS A 202 -25.55 1.62 -4.12
#